data_e1d10cd2f01ab67ada74690558ad5c35
#
_entry.id   e1d10cd2f01ab67ada74690558ad5c35
#
_cell.length_a   1.000
_cell.length_b   1.000
_cell.length_c   1.000
_cell.angle_alpha   90.00
_cell.angle_beta   90.00
_cell.angle_gamma   90.00
#
_symmetry.space_group_name_H-M   'P 1'
#
loop_
_entity.id
_entity.type
_entity.pdbx_description
1 polymer ?
#
loop_
_entity_poly.entity_id
_entity_poly.type
_entity_poly.pdbx_seq_one_letter_code
_entity_poly.pdbx_strand_id
1 'polypeptide(L)'
;MSSRVEDRKESREGLKAALGRQPVVAAVDLGASKVTCFIMKPDGVRRGDRTLTAAGVGYVQSRGVRGGAIINLDEASDAIAQAVERAENVAGVQVQSVTVATAGGQLASHRISGRVSIGARPISDGDLVRAIQQALAQIKIPGRRAAHILPVAWSVDGQAAIRDPRAMFGRSLGVELLVVSVSEAVFQTLGACVERAHLQFEGVVAAPFTSALAALEEDEMDLGAVCIDMGGGSTSAAVFSGGSLVHVETLPVGGSHVTADIARGLSTSIAGAERIKTLHGSAIASANEDREMIEAPPRGDDPGAGPVIAPRSLLKGIIAPRVEETLELLRDRLKASGAPLEAGAGLVLTGGASQLAGVREVAVRVFDRPVRLGRPRRVPHLADAASGPAFCAAAGVLQRAAFGPREAVSAKALASVKLRREPLDPRANPVAKAAAWLRENL
;
A
#
# COMPACT_ATOMS: atom_id res chain seq x y z
N MET A 1 -58.25 -0.14 -4.29
CA MET A 1 -57.19 -1.10 -4.68
C MET A 1 -55.81 -0.45 -4.87
N SER A 2 -55.72 0.87 -5.10
CA SER A 2 -54.46 1.60 -5.30
C SER A 2 -53.57 1.75 -4.06
N SER A 3 -54.14 2.03 -2.86
CA SER A 3 -53.38 2.29 -1.61
C SER A 3 -52.61 1.07 -1.09
N ARG A 4 -53.11 -0.14 -1.30
CA ARG A 4 -52.39 -1.38 -0.86
C ARG A 4 -51.17 -1.75 -1.72
N VAL A 5 -51.07 -1.20 -2.93
CA VAL A 5 -49.93 -1.43 -3.83
C VAL A 5 -48.81 -0.45 -3.52
N GLU A 6 -49.13 0.79 -3.14
CA GLU A 6 -48.18 1.81 -2.71
C GLU A 6 -47.55 1.45 -1.34
N ASP A 7 -48.35 1.04 -0.35
CA ASP A 7 -47.84 0.56 0.93
C ASP A 7 -46.90 -0.64 0.82
N ARG A 8 -47.12 -1.52 -0.16
CA ARG A 8 -46.22 -2.66 -0.42
C ARG A 8 -44.93 -2.24 -1.14
N LYS A 9 -44.95 -1.16 -1.94
CA LYS A 9 -43.76 -0.63 -2.57
C LYS A 9 -42.87 0.11 -1.57
N GLU A 10 -43.44 0.96 -0.72
CA GLU A 10 -42.73 1.65 0.36
C GLU A 10 -42.15 0.68 1.41
N SER A 11 -42.93 -0.37 1.78
CA SER A 11 -42.40 -1.41 2.67
C SER A 11 -41.28 -2.24 2.04
N ARG A 12 -41.27 -2.47 0.72
CA ARG A 12 -40.19 -3.15 0.00
C ARG A 12 -38.96 -2.28 -0.18
N GLU A 13 -39.13 -0.99 -0.38
CA GLU A 13 -38.03 -0.03 -0.48
C GLU A 13 -37.42 0.23 0.91
N GLY A 14 -38.24 0.33 1.95
CA GLY A 14 -37.79 0.42 3.33
C GLY A 14 -37.07 -0.85 3.80
N LEU A 15 -37.54 -2.03 3.40
CA LEU A 15 -36.89 -3.32 3.71
C LEU A 15 -35.59 -3.51 2.91
N LYS A 16 -35.54 -3.07 1.63
CA LYS A 16 -34.31 -3.03 0.85
C LYS A 16 -33.31 -2.03 1.43
N ALA A 17 -33.75 -0.88 1.92
CA ALA A 17 -32.90 0.10 2.59
C ALA A 17 -32.39 -0.41 3.97
N ALA A 18 -33.20 -1.19 4.68
CA ALA A 18 -32.83 -1.79 5.98
C ALA A 18 -31.93 -3.04 5.82
N LEU A 19 -32.15 -3.84 4.79
CA LEU A 19 -31.31 -5.01 4.46
C LEU A 19 -30.02 -4.65 3.71
N GLY A 20 -29.91 -3.44 3.13
CA GLY A 20 -28.76 -2.97 2.37
C GLY A 20 -27.64 -2.33 3.20
N ARG A 21 -27.76 -2.20 4.52
CA ARG A 21 -26.77 -1.52 5.38
C ARG A 21 -26.04 -2.46 6.32
N GLN A 22 -25.51 -3.57 5.84
CA GLN A 22 -24.40 -4.19 6.57
C GLN A 22 -23.17 -3.32 6.37
N PRO A 23 -22.43 -2.95 7.43
CA PRO A 23 -21.22 -2.18 7.31
C PRO A 23 -20.18 -2.99 6.51
N VAL A 24 -20.03 -2.69 5.24
CA VAL A 24 -18.98 -3.29 4.38
C VAL A 24 -17.72 -2.45 4.48
N VAL A 25 -16.58 -3.09 4.43
CA VAL A 25 -15.28 -2.44 4.29
C VAL A 25 -14.78 -2.70 2.89
N ALA A 26 -14.49 -1.63 2.15
CA ALA A 26 -13.95 -1.73 0.81
C ALA A 26 -12.56 -1.08 0.73
N ALA A 27 -11.64 -1.79 0.11
CA ALA A 27 -10.26 -1.37 -0.12
C ALA A 27 -9.95 -1.36 -1.60
N VAL A 28 -9.34 -0.26 -2.07
CA VAL A 28 -8.83 -0.15 -3.43
C VAL A 28 -7.31 -0.06 -3.38
N ASP A 29 -6.63 -0.95 -4.09
CA ASP A 29 -5.20 -0.82 -4.38
C ASP A 29 -5.05 -0.25 -5.79
N LEU A 30 -4.57 0.99 -5.87
CA LEU A 30 -4.33 1.69 -7.12
C LEU A 30 -2.89 1.47 -7.59
N GLY A 31 -2.65 0.31 -8.19
CA GLY A 31 -1.35 -0.06 -8.72
C GLY A 31 -1.12 0.43 -10.16
N ALA A 32 0.13 0.44 -10.61
CA ALA A 32 0.49 0.84 -11.99
C ALA A 32 0.18 -0.22 -13.05
N SER A 33 0.03 -1.50 -12.66
CA SER A 33 -0.32 -2.58 -13.60
C SER A 33 -1.78 -2.98 -13.51
N LYS A 34 -2.36 -2.93 -12.32
CA LYS A 34 -3.75 -3.26 -12.06
C LYS A 34 -4.32 -2.41 -10.95
N VAL A 35 -5.63 -2.17 -11.02
CA VAL A 35 -6.44 -1.66 -9.91
C VAL A 35 -7.21 -2.83 -9.33
N THR A 36 -7.17 -2.97 -8.01
CA THR A 36 -7.85 -4.08 -7.31
C THR A 36 -8.80 -3.51 -6.25
N CYS A 37 -10.02 -3.99 -6.21
CA CYS A 37 -10.96 -3.73 -5.14
C CYS A 37 -11.27 -5.02 -4.37
N PHE A 38 -11.18 -4.95 -3.05
CA PHE A 38 -11.62 -6.00 -2.15
C PHE A 38 -12.74 -5.50 -1.27
N ILE A 39 -13.78 -6.32 -1.07
CA ILE A 39 -14.92 -6.04 -0.19
C ILE A 39 -14.98 -7.10 0.89
N MET A 40 -15.08 -6.67 2.16
CA MET A 40 -15.36 -7.54 3.29
C MET A 40 -16.72 -7.23 3.91
N LYS A 41 -17.34 -8.27 4.40
CA LYS A 41 -18.59 -8.22 5.19
C LYS A 41 -18.35 -8.78 6.58
N PRO A 42 -19.11 -8.32 7.60
CA PRO A 42 -19.16 -9.00 8.89
C PRO A 42 -19.74 -10.42 8.69
N ASP A 43 -19.06 -11.41 9.26
CA ASP A 43 -19.62 -12.75 9.36
C ASP A 43 -20.71 -12.75 10.45
N GLY A 44 -21.96 -12.99 10.04
CA GLY A 44 -23.18 -12.65 10.76
C GLY A 44 -23.51 -13.49 11.99
N VAL A 45 -22.54 -14.12 12.71
CA VAL A 45 -22.92 -15.21 13.63
C VAL A 45 -22.81 -14.92 15.12
N ARG A 46 -22.07 -13.92 15.60
CA ARG A 46 -22.08 -13.65 17.06
C ARG A 46 -21.91 -12.18 17.43
N ARG A 47 -22.81 -11.67 18.30
CA ARG A 47 -22.63 -10.39 18.99
C ARG A 47 -21.34 -10.45 19.83
N GLY A 48 -20.30 -9.79 19.37
CA GLY A 48 -19.03 -9.65 20.07
C GLY A 48 -17.79 -10.02 19.26
N ASP A 49 -17.89 -10.98 18.35
CA ASP A 49 -16.77 -11.42 17.49
C ASP A 49 -17.04 -10.97 16.04
N ARG A 50 -16.54 -9.79 15.67
CA ARG A 50 -16.69 -9.24 14.32
C ARG A 50 -15.60 -9.83 13.42
N THR A 51 -15.72 -11.10 13.09
CA THR A 51 -14.90 -11.68 12.03
C THR A 51 -15.36 -11.10 10.70
N LEU A 52 -14.46 -10.44 9.99
CA LEU A 52 -14.70 -9.96 8.62
C LEU A 52 -14.25 -11.05 7.63
N THR A 53 -15.08 -11.35 6.64
CA THR A 53 -14.78 -12.32 5.58
C THR A 53 -14.74 -11.63 4.22
N ALA A 54 -13.87 -12.10 3.32
CA ALA A 54 -13.84 -11.62 1.95
C ALA A 54 -15.18 -11.96 1.27
N ALA A 55 -15.86 -10.94 0.77
CA ALA A 55 -17.16 -11.07 0.13
C ALA A 55 -17.09 -10.85 -1.38
N GLY A 56 -16.17 -10.02 -1.85
CA GLY A 56 -16.00 -9.73 -3.26
C GLY A 56 -14.60 -9.26 -3.59
N VAL A 57 -14.13 -9.64 -4.76
CA VAL A 57 -12.86 -9.20 -5.35
C VAL A 57 -13.11 -8.80 -6.79
N GLY A 58 -12.67 -7.59 -7.14
CA GLY A 58 -12.66 -7.09 -8.50
C GLY A 58 -11.29 -6.54 -8.85
N TYR A 59 -10.82 -6.80 -10.06
CA TYR A 59 -9.59 -6.20 -10.57
C TYR A 59 -9.68 -5.93 -12.07
N VAL A 60 -8.99 -4.89 -12.49
CA VAL A 60 -8.88 -4.48 -13.88
C VAL A 60 -7.45 -4.08 -14.20
N GLN A 61 -7.10 -4.07 -15.47
CA GLN A 61 -5.83 -3.49 -15.91
C GLN A 61 -5.81 -2.00 -15.55
N SER A 62 -4.72 -1.53 -14.94
CA SER A 62 -4.56 -0.13 -14.60
C SER A 62 -4.37 0.72 -15.85
N ARG A 63 -5.04 1.85 -15.89
CA ARG A 63 -4.86 2.91 -16.86
C ARG A 63 -4.71 4.23 -16.10
N GLY A 64 -4.05 5.22 -16.73
CA GLY A 64 -3.88 6.52 -16.12
C GLY A 64 -2.90 6.57 -14.93
N VAL A 65 -2.17 5.48 -14.62
CA VAL A 65 -1.20 5.41 -13.52
C VAL A 65 0.16 4.95 -14.05
N ARG A 66 1.22 5.68 -13.71
CA ARG A 66 2.62 5.34 -14.08
C ARG A 66 3.56 5.61 -12.92
N GLY A 67 4.47 4.68 -12.60
CA GLY A 67 5.46 4.85 -11.53
C GLY A 67 4.86 5.18 -10.15
N GLY A 68 3.62 4.74 -9.90
CA GLY A 68 2.89 5.07 -8.66
C GLY A 68 2.23 6.46 -8.66
N ALA A 69 2.32 7.23 -9.75
CA ALA A 69 1.67 8.52 -9.91
C ALA A 69 0.48 8.44 -10.87
N ILE A 70 -0.58 9.19 -10.59
CA ILE A 70 -1.71 9.37 -11.52
C ILE A 70 -1.27 10.36 -12.61
N ILE A 71 -1.30 9.92 -13.86
CA ILE A 71 -0.95 10.72 -15.05
C ILE A 71 -2.17 11.09 -15.88
N ASN A 72 -3.27 10.36 -15.73
CA ASN A 72 -4.57 10.67 -16.34
C ASN A 72 -5.67 10.36 -15.33
N LEU A 73 -6.38 11.41 -14.90
CA LEU A 73 -7.36 11.33 -13.83
C LEU A 73 -8.60 10.54 -14.27
N ASP A 74 -9.07 10.74 -15.49
CA ASP A 74 -10.28 10.10 -15.99
C ASP A 74 -10.08 8.60 -16.17
N GLU A 75 -8.98 8.18 -16.81
CA GLU A 75 -8.65 6.76 -16.96
C GLU A 75 -8.45 6.06 -15.61
N ALA A 76 -7.83 6.73 -14.62
CA ALA A 76 -7.64 6.17 -13.29
C ALA A 76 -8.97 6.04 -12.54
N SER A 77 -9.87 7.03 -12.68
CA SER A 77 -11.20 7.00 -12.07
C SER A 77 -12.07 5.89 -12.68
N ASP A 78 -12.05 5.72 -14.00
CA ASP A 78 -12.74 4.64 -14.70
C ASP A 78 -12.24 3.26 -14.27
N ALA A 79 -10.92 3.10 -14.09
CA ALA A 79 -10.35 1.86 -13.61
C ALA A 79 -10.76 1.55 -12.16
N ILE A 80 -10.85 2.56 -11.29
CA ILE A 80 -11.39 2.41 -9.92
C ILE A 80 -12.85 1.96 -9.99
N ALA A 81 -13.69 2.67 -10.76
CA ALA A 81 -15.11 2.36 -10.88
C ALA A 81 -15.33 0.92 -11.35
N GLN A 82 -14.63 0.49 -12.41
CA GLN A 82 -14.73 -0.87 -12.94
C GLN A 82 -14.25 -1.94 -11.95
N ALA A 83 -13.19 -1.68 -11.20
CA ALA A 83 -12.70 -2.63 -10.19
C ALA A 83 -13.69 -2.78 -9.04
N VAL A 84 -14.30 -1.67 -8.60
CA VAL A 84 -15.34 -1.66 -7.56
C VAL A 84 -16.59 -2.37 -8.04
N GLU A 85 -17.10 -2.04 -9.23
CA GLU A 85 -18.27 -2.70 -9.83
C GLU A 85 -18.12 -4.22 -9.91
N ARG A 86 -16.94 -4.71 -10.34
CA ARG A 86 -16.65 -6.15 -10.37
C ARG A 86 -16.67 -6.76 -8.98
N ALA A 87 -16.12 -6.08 -8.00
CA ALA A 87 -16.12 -6.56 -6.62
C ALA A 87 -17.54 -6.56 -6.02
N GLU A 88 -18.36 -5.54 -6.30
CA GLU A 88 -19.77 -5.44 -5.90
C GLU A 88 -20.62 -6.56 -6.50
N ASN A 89 -20.42 -6.85 -7.79
CA ASN A 89 -21.14 -7.94 -8.47
C ASN A 89 -20.87 -9.31 -7.83
N VAL A 90 -19.61 -9.57 -7.42
CA VAL A 90 -19.25 -10.80 -6.69
C VAL A 90 -19.81 -10.79 -5.27
N ALA A 91 -19.71 -9.65 -4.59
CA ALA A 91 -20.15 -9.51 -3.20
C ALA A 91 -21.68 -9.43 -3.03
N GLY A 92 -22.43 -9.07 -4.08
CA GLY A 92 -23.87 -8.80 -4.04
C GLY A 92 -24.24 -7.62 -3.13
N VAL A 93 -23.36 -6.58 -3.04
CA VAL A 93 -23.58 -5.35 -2.25
C VAL A 93 -23.07 -4.15 -3.01
N GLN A 94 -23.53 -2.97 -2.64
CA GLN A 94 -23.00 -1.70 -3.12
C GLN A 94 -22.05 -1.08 -2.10
N VAL A 95 -20.92 -0.57 -2.60
CA VAL A 95 -19.90 0.16 -1.84
C VAL A 95 -20.19 1.65 -1.90
N GLN A 96 -20.17 2.32 -0.76
CA GLN A 96 -20.36 3.77 -0.68
C GLN A 96 -19.03 4.51 -0.48
N SER A 97 -18.09 3.88 0.20
CA SER A 97 -16.80 4.49 0.54
C SER A 97 -15.66 3.48 0.38
N VAL A 98 -14.48 4.00 0.09
CA VAL A 98 -13.26 3.20 -0.07
C VAL A 98 -12.05 3.82 0.61
N THR A 99 -11.22 2.97 1.18
CA THR A 99 -9.85 3.30 1.58
C THR A 99 -8.90 2.92 0.45
N VAL A 100 -7.99 3.81 0.08
CA VAL A 100 -7.04 3.58 -1.03
C VAL A 100 -5.66 3.24 -0.52
N ALA A 101 -5.12 2.08 -0.93
CA ALA A 101 -3.72 1.75 -0.76
C ALA A 101 -2.88 2.36 -1.89
N THR A 102 -1.75 2.96 -1.55
CA THR A 102 -0.82 3.49 -2.54
C THR A 102 0.63 3.28 -2.10
N ALA A 103 1.50 2.92 -3.06
CA ALA A 103 2.96 3.01 -2.94
C ALA A 103 3.50 4.28 -3.59
N GLY A 104 2.64 5.07 -4.23
CA GLY A 104 2.96 6.37 -4.83
C GLY A 104 2.99 7.51 -3.82
N GLY A 105 3.19 8.72 -4.34
CA GLY A 105 3.07 9.94 -3.53
C GLY A 105 4.26 10.23 -2.65
N GLN A 106 5.43 9.67 -2.98
CA GLN A 106 6.66 9.89 -2.23
C GLN A 106 6.43 9.63 -0.72
N LEU A 107 5.99 8.44 -0.37
CA LEU A 107 5.84 8.05 1.03
C LEU A 107 7.12 8.39 1.80
N ALA A 108 6.98 8.96 2.99
CA ALA A 108 8.09 9.29 3.86
C ALA A 108 7.80 8.91 5.30
N SER A 109 8.81 8.36 5.95
CA SER A 109 8.78 7.97 7.35
C SER A 109 9.42 9.06 8.21
N HIS A 110 8.74 9.44 9.28
CA HIS A 110 9.24 10.41 10.26
C HIS A 110 9.15 9.79 11.65
N ARG A 111 10.28 9.66 12.32
CA ARG A 111 10.33 9.20 13.72
C ARG A 111 10.37 10.43 14.63
N ILE A 112 9.44 10.48 15.56
CA ILE A 112 9.29 11.56 16.53
C ILE A 112 9.06 10.98 17.92
N SER A 113 9.42 11.71 18.95
CA SER A 113 9.20 11.29 20.32
C SER A 113 8.53 12.39 21.13
N GLY A 114 7.76 11.97 22.14
CA GLY A 114 7.12 12.86 23.08
C GLY A 114 7.23 12.32 24.50
N ARG A 115 7.23 13.22 25.49
CA ARG A 115 7.28 12.84 26.90
C ARG A 115 6.40 13.76 27.74
N VAL A 116 5.63 13.15 28.67
CA VAL A 116 4.75 13.85 29.59
C VAL A 116 4.96 13.39 31.04
N SER A 117 4.73 14.29 31.99
CA SER A 117 4.71 13.96 33.41
C SER A 117 3.38 13.32 33.82
N ILE A 118 3.44 12.29 34.69
CA ILE A 118 2.29 11.50 35.15
C ILE A 118 1.97 11.71 36.65
N GLY A 119 2.94 12.13 37.44
CA GLY A 119 2.70 12.41 38.86
C GLY A 119 2.56 11.17 39.74
N ALA A 120 3.32 10.11 39.46
CA ALA A 120 3.41 8.88 40.26
C ALA A 120 2.06 8.17 40.50
N ARG A 121 1.21 8.12 39.52
CA ARG A 121 -0.08 7.43 39.50
C ARG A 121 -0.16 6.41 38.33
N PRO A 122 -1.19 5.55 38.28
CA PRO A 122 -1.40 4.68 37.14
C PRO A 122 -1.61 5.46 35.85
N ILE A 123 -0.96 5.02 34.76
CA ILE A 123 -1.04 5.61 33.44
C ILE A 123 -2.41 5.29 32.84
N SER A 124 -3.09 6.32 32.32
CA SER A 124 -4.40 6.26 31.69
C SER A 124 -4.34 6.50 30.19
N ASP A 125 -5.43 6.17 29.44
CA ASP A 125 -5.55 6.51 28.03
C ASP A 125 -5.36 8.01 27.74
N GLY A 126 -5.81 8.88 28.65
CA GLY A 126 -5.59 10.33 28.55
C GLY A 126 -4.11 10.71 28.55
N ASP A 127 -3.28 9.98 29.28
CA ASP A 127 -1.83 10.22 29.32
C ASP A 127 -1.16 9.78 28.01
N LEU A 128 -1.63 8.67 27.43
CA LEU A 128 -1.15 8.21 26.12
C LEU A 128 -1.48 9.27 25.04
N VAL A 129 -2.72 9.77 25.03
CA VAL A 129 -3.13 10.83 24.09
C VAL A 129 -2.28 12.09 24.27
N ARG A 130 -2.00 12.53 25.53
CA ARG A 130 -1.17 13.69 25.80
C ARG A 130 0.28 13.51 25.30
N ALA A 131 0.86 12.31 25.51
CA ALA A 131 2.22 12.01 25.03
C ALA A 131 2.28 12.02 23.48
N ILE A 132 1.28 11.46 22.81
CA ILE A 132 1.15 11.50 21.35
C ILE A 132 0.99 12.94 20.85
N GLN A 133 0.12 13.72 21.46
CA GLN A 133 -0.07 15.13 21.09
C GLN A 133 1.21 15.94 21.25
N GLN A 134 1.96 15.71 22.32
CA GLN A 134 3.23 16.38 22.56
C GLN A 134 4.30 15.99 21.52
N ALA A 135 4.35 14.72 21.11
CA ALA A 135 5.22 14.28 20.01
C ALA A 135 4.82 14.94 18.67
N LEU A 136 3.51 14.93 18.35
CA LEU A 136 3.00 15.49 17.10
C LEU A 136 3.13 17.02 17.02
N ALA A 137 3.21 17.72 18.16
CA ALA A 137 3.46 19.17 18.17
C ALA A 137 4.86 19.55 17.64
N GLN A 138 5.79 18.60 17.62
CA GLN A 138 7.17 18.82 17.17
C GLN A 138 7.36 18.54 15.67
N ILE A 139 6.43 17.81 15.03
CA ILE A 139 6.57 17.46 13.62
C ILE A 139 6.14 18.62 12.72
N LYS A 140 6.98 18.92 11.73
CA LYS A 140 6.67 19.83 10.63
C LYS A 140 6.83 19.06 9.33
N ILE A 141 5.72 18.83 8.63
CA ILE A 141 5.68 18.14 7.34
C ILE A 141 4.94 19.00 6.29
N PRO A 142 5.53 20.15 5.90
CA PRO A 142 4.88 21.09 4.99
C PRO A 142 4.56 20.39 3.65
N GLY A 143 3.38 20.68 3.09
CA GLY A 143 2.93 20.09 1.82
C GLY A 143 2.67 18.58 1.87
N ARG A 144 2.57 17.98 3.05
CA ARG A 144 2.33 16.54 3.24
C ARG A 144 1.18 16.28 4.20
N ARG A 145 0.58 15.12 4.10
CA ARG A 145 -0.48 14.62 4.97
C ARG A 145 -0.06 13.30 5.61
N ALA A 146 -0.35 13.11 6.88
CA ALA A 146 -0.13 11.83 7.54
C ALA A 146 -1.13 10.78 7.00
N ALA A 147 -0.60 9.66 6.50
CA ALA A 147 -1.35 8.46 6.16
C ALA A 147 -1.48 7.55 7.39
N HIS A 148 -0.41 7.47 8.19
CA HIS A 148 -0.39 6.70 9.44
C HIS A 148 0.31 7.47 10.55
N ILE A 149 -0.17 7.27 11.78
CA ILE A 149 0.47 7.71 13.04
C ILE A 149 0.47 6.48 13.93
N LEU A 150 1.64 5.87 14.12
CA LEU A 150 1.80 4.57 14.75
C LEU A 150 2.73 4.69 15.96
N PRO A 151 2.29 4.35 17.18
CA PRO A 151 3.20 4.16 18.30
C PRO A 151 4.15 2.99 18.01
N VAL A 152 5.45 3.26 18.07
CA VAL A 152 6.51 2.24 17.90
C VAL A 152 6.86 1.61 19.23
N ALA A 153 7.07 2.45 20.24
CA ALA A 153 7.42 2.03 21.60
C ALA A 153 7.00 3.08 22.63
N TRP A 154 6.72 2.61 23.83
CA TRP A 154 6.51 3.45 25.01
C TRP A 154 7.68 3.31 25.97
N SER A 155 7.83 4.32 26.81
CA SER A 155 8.79 4.28 27.92
C SER A 155 8.17 4.84 29.19
N VAL A 156 8.46 4.21 30.34
CA VAL A 156 8.01 4.68 31.66
C VAL A 156 9.27 4.87 32.50
N ASP A 157 9.45 6.08 33.04
CA ASP A 157 10.62 6.48 33.82
C ASP A 157 11.98 6.14 33.19
N GLY A 158 12.04 6.14 31.84
CA GLY A 158 13.25 5.81 31.08
C GLY A 158 13.36 4.34 30.68
N GLN A 159 12.57 3.44 31.22
CA GLN A 159 12.49 2.05 30.75
C GLN A 159 11.78 2.03 29.39
N ALA A 160 12.51 1.70 28.34
CA ALA A 160 12.04 1.64 26.95
C ALA A 160 11.40 0.29 26.58
N ALA A 161 10.94 0.20 25.34
CA ALA A 161 10.37 -0.99 24.70
C ALA A 161 9.11 -1.56 25.40
N ILE A 162 8.34 -0.68 26.04
CA ILE A 162 7.05 -1.07 26.63
C ILE A 162 6.00 -1.07 25.50
N ARG A 163 5.26 -2.16 25.36
CA ARG A 163 4.17 -2.29 24.34
C ARG A 163 2.90 -1.58 24.79
N ASP A 164 2.47 -1.78 26.02
CA ASP A 164 1.29 -1.15 26.61
C ASP A 164 1.61 -0.64 28.02
N PRO A 165 1.71 0.68 28.23
CA PRO A 165 2.03 1.25 29.52
C PRO A 165 0.80 1.48 30.42
N ARG A 166 -0.42 1.16 29.96
CA ARG A 166 -1.66 1.38 30.75
C ARG A 166 -1.60 0.65 32.06
N ALA A 167 -2.13 1.29 33.11
CA ALA A 167 -2.12 0.84 34.48
C ALA A 167 -0.73 0.65 35.12
N MET A 168 0.37 0.87 34.40
CA MET A 168 1.71 0.93 35.00
C MET A 168 1.84 2.23 35.82
N PHE A 169 2.59 2.15 36.92
CA PHE A 169 2.93 3.31 37.73
C PHE A 169 4.21 3.95 37.22
N GLY A 170 4.24 5.29 37.16
CA GLY A 170 5.42 6.04 36.76
C GLY A 170 5.28 7.53 36.97
N ARG A 171 6.39 8.23 36.91
CA ARG A 171 6.45 9.70 36.98
C ARG A 171 6.47 10.34 35.60
N SER A 172 6.99 9.63 34.61
CA SER A 172 7.08 10.12 33.23
C SER A 172 6.70 9.03 32.23
N LEU A 173 5.93 9.42 31.22
CA LEU A 173 5.57 8.57 30.10
C LEU A 173 6.15 9.16 28.82
N GLY A 174 6.94 8.36 28.10
CA GLY A 174 7.44 8.69 26.78
C GLY A 174 6.80 7.83 25.70
N VAL A 175 6.69 8.38 24.48
CA VAL A 175 6.26 7.66 23.28
C VAL A 175 7.23 7.94 22.14
N GLU A 176 7.54 6.92 21.37
CA GLU A 176 8.14 7.03 20.05
C GLU A 176 7.08 6.74 19.00
N LEU A 177 6.89 7.65 18.04
CA LEU A 177 5.92 7.53 16.96
C LEU A 177 6.62 7.41 15.62
N LEU A 178 6.08 6.54 14.76
CA LEU A 178 6.29 6.58 13.32
C LEU A 178 5.12 7.33 12.67
N VAL A 179 5.41 8.41 11.96
CA VAL A 179 4.45 9.10 11.11
C VAL A 179 4.79 8.80 9.66
N VAL A 180 3.93 8.06 8.97
CA VAL A 180 4.04 7.84 7.52
C VAL A 180 3.23 8.91 6.82
N SER A 181 3.86 9.67 5.94
CA SER A 181 3.24 10.78 5.24
C SER A 181 3.24 10.59 3.72
N VAL A 182 2.26 11.19 3.06
CA VAL A 182 2.10 11.27 1.61
C VAL A 182 2.05 12.74 1.18
N SER A 183 2.44 13.07 -0.05
CA SER A 183 2.29 14.41 -0.60
C SER A 183 0.82 14.85 -0.56
N GLU A 184 0.53 16.08 -0.12
CA GLU A 184 -0.83 16.63 -0.09
C GLU A 184 -1.47 16.65 -1.48
N ALA A 185 -0.70 16.97 -2.53
CA ALA A 185 -1.18 16.96 -3.91
C ALA A 185 -1.62 15.55 -4.35
N VAL A 186 -0.85 14.51 -4.01
CA VAL A 186 -1.21 13.13 -4.33
C VAL A 186 -2.45 12.69 -3.53
N PHE A 187 -2.53 13.06 -2.25
CA PHE A 187 -3.72 12.77 -1.43
C PHE A 187 -4.99 13.38 -2.05
N GLN A 188 -4.93 14.64 -2.48
CA GLN A 188 -6.04 15.33 -3.12
C GLN A 188 -6.39 14.70 -4.49
N THR A 189 -5.39 14.35 -5.29
CA THR A 189 -5.60 13.70 -6.59
C THR A 189 -6.25 12.33 -6.45
N LEU A 190 -5.83 11.53 -5.46
CA LEU A 190 -6.47 10.25 -5.14
C LEU A 190 -7.92 10.43 -4.71
N GLY A 191 -8.19 11.43 -3.85
CA GLY A 191 -9.55 11.77 -3.45
C GLY A 191 -10.43 12.13 -4.66
N ALA A 192 -9.93 13.00 -5.54
CA ALA A 192 -10.64 13.39 -6.75
C ALA A 192 -10.92 12.20 -7.70
N CYS A 193 -9.99 11.23 -7.81
CA CYS A 193 -10.23 10.01 -8.59
C CYS A 193 -11.37 9.17 -8.01
N VAL A 194 -11.40 9.00 -6.68
CA VAL A 194 -12.42 8.22 -5.98
C VAL A 194 -13.79 8.91 -6.09
N GLU A 195 -13.84 10.22 -5.90
CA GLU A 195 -15.06 11.01 -6.00
C GLU A 195 -15.64 11.01 -7.42
N ARG A 196 -14.80 11.05 -8.46
CA ARG A 196 -15.22 10.87 -9.86
C ARG A 196 -15.78 9.48 -10.15
N ALA A 197 -15.31 8.46 -9.44
CA ALA A 197 -15.89 7.12 -9.48
C ALA A 197 -17.19 7.01 -8.64
N HIS A 198 -17.77 8.13 -8.21
CA HIS A 198 -18.99 8.22 -7.38
C HIS A 198 -18.89 7.52 -6.03
N LEU A 199 -17.69 7.48 -5.43
CA LEU A 199 -17.41 6.88 -4.15
C LEU A 199 -16.93 7.94 -3.15
N GLN A 200 -17.17 7.69 -1.85
CA GLN A 200 -16.59 8.52 -0.78
C GLN A 200 -15.16 8.08 -0.51
N PHE A 201 -14.26 9.03 -0.45
CA PHE A 201 -12.85 8.80 -0.13
C PHE A 201 -12.62 8.84 1.38
N GLU A 202 -12.35 7.68 1.99
CA GLU A 202 -12.08 7.59 3.43
C GLU A 202 -10.65 7.99 3.80
N GLY A 203 -9.71 7.81 2.87
CA GLY A 203 -8.32 8.16 3.09
C GLY A 203 -7.34 7.22 2.38
N VAL A 204 -6.06 7.45 2.68
CA VAL A 204 -4.93 6.72 2.10
C VAL A 204 -4.26 5.85 3.15
N VAL A 205 -3.84 4.66 2.75
CA VAL A 205 -2.93 3.80 3.50
C VAL A 205 -1.68 3.52 2.68
N ALA A 206 -0.55 3.37 3.35
CA ALA A 206 0.72 3.02 2.69
C ALA A 206 0.69 1.56 2.25
N ALA A 207 0.76 1.31 0.94
CA ALA A 207 0.76 -0.05 0.37
C ALA A 207 1.88 -0.94 0.94
N PRO A 208 3.14 -0.49 1.16
CA PRO A 208 4.16 -1.33 1.79
C PRO A 208 3.75 -1.81 3.18
N PHE A 209 3.09 -0.97 3.98
CA PHE A 209 2.59 -1.37 5.29
C PHE A 209 1.49 -2.42 5.18
N THR A 210 0.50 -2.20 4.34
CA THR A 210 -0.61 -3.15 4.17
C THR A 210 -0.14 -4.45 3.52
N SER A 211 0.78 -4.40 2.55
CA SER A 211 1.40 -5.60 1.97
C SER A 211 2.11 -6.43 3.04
N ALA A 212 2.82 -5.78 3.96
CA ALA A 212 3.48 -6.46 5.07
C ALA A 212 2.48 -7.10 6.04
N LEU A 213 1.40 -6.39 6.40
CA LEU A 213 0.34 -6.97 7.25
C LEU A 213 -0.26 -8.23 6.63
N ALA A 214 -0.41 -8.27 5.30
CA ALA A 214 -0.93 -9.42 4.60
C ALA A 214 0.06 -10.58 4.47
N ALA A 215 1.35 -10.29 4.34
CA ALA A 215 2.38 -11.26 3.98
C ALA A 215 3.20 -11.80 5.15
N LEU A 216 3.31 -11.03 6.25
CA LEU A 216 4.11 -11.40 7.43
C LEU A 216 3.29 -12.18 8.45
N GLU A 217 3.96 -13.09 9.17
CA GLU A 217 3.45 -13.68 10.39
C GLU A 217 3.75 -12.77 11.60
N GLU A 218 3.04 -13.03 12.72
CA GLU A 218 3.22 -12.25 13.95
C GLU A 218 4.63 -12.39 14.51
N ASP A 219 5.14 -13.62 14.56
CA ASP A 219 6.47 -13.91 15.03
C ASP A 219 7.56 -13.25 14.17
N GLU A 220 7.34 -13.16 12.85
CA GLU A 220 8.26 -12.44 11.97
C GLU A 220 8.28 -10.94 12.28
N MET A 221 7.10 -10.33 12.52
CA MET A 221 7.02 -8.93 12.92
C MET A 221 7.67 -8.68 14.30
N ASP A 222 7.49 -9.61 15.24
CA ASP A 222 8.07 -9.52 16.59
C ASP A 222 9.59 -9.68 16.59
N LEU A 223 10.12 -10.64 15.82
CA LEU A 223 11.57 -10.90 15.69
C LEU A 223 12.28 -9.87 14.80
N GLY A 224 11.53 -9.12 14.02
CA GLY A 224 12.00 -8.21 13.00
C GLY A 224 11.95 -8.82 11.61
N ALA A 225 11.39 -8.05 10.67
CA ALA A 225 11.26 -8.46 9.27
C ALA A 225 11.28 -7.28 8.33
N VAL A 226 11.74 -7.52 7.10
CA VAL A 226 11.61 -6.59 5.98
C VAL A 226 10.69 -7.22 4.95
N CYS A 227 9.54 -6.59 4.72
CA CYS A 227 8.64 -6.97 3.64
C CYS A 227 8.85 -6.04 2.45
N ILE A 228 9.28 -6.60 1.32
CA ILE A 228 9.48 -5.87 0.07
C ILE A 228 8.33 -6.18 -0.87
N ASP A 229 7.58 -5.15 -1.26
CA ASP A 229 6.52 -5.23 -2.27
C ASP A 229 7.05 -4.74 -3.61
N MET A 230 7.25 -5.68 -4.54
CA MET A 230 7.69 -5.42 -5.89
C MET A 230 6.47 -5.30 -6.82
N GLY A 231 5.97 -4.08 -6.97
CA GLY A 231 4.86 -3.76 -7.85
C GLY A 231 5.25 -3.58 -9.31
N GLY A 232 4.28 -3.18 -10.15
CA GLY A 232 4.54 -2.85 -11.55
C GLY A 232 5.30 -1.53 -11.71
N GLY A 233 4.90 -0.48 -11.00
CA GLY A 233 5.48 0.87 -11.12
C GLY A 233 6.46 1.25 -10.02
N SER A 234 6.46 0.54 -8.92
CA SER A 234 7.29 0.85 -7.74
C SER A 234 7.72 -0.43 -7.03
N THR A 235 8.82 -0.33 -6.30
CA THR A 235 9.26 -1.31 -5.31
C THR A 235 9.35 -0.62 -3.97
N SER A 236 8.68 -1.15 -2.96
CA SER A 236 8.61 -0.54 -1.64
C SER A 236 8.91 -1.55 -0.54
N ALA A 237 9.30 -1.04 0.63
CA ALA A 237 9.60 -1.87 1.78
C ALA A 237 8.90 -1.35 3.03
N ALA A 238 8.50 -2.29 3.90
CA ALA A 238 8.09 -2.04 5.27
C ALA A 238 9.01 -2.81 6.21
N VAL A 239 9.57 -2.12 7.19
CA VAL A 239 10.48 -2.68 8.19
C VAL A 239 9.75 -2.79 9.52
N PHE A 240 9.73 -3.99 10.08
CA PHE A 240 9.18 -4.27 11.40
C PHE A 240 10.28 -4.61 12.40
N SER A 241 10.11 -4.20 13.63
CA SER A 241 10.96 -4.55 14.77
C SER A 241 10.10 -4.54 16.04
N GLY A 242 10.23 -5.57 16.89
CA GLY A 242 9.46 -5.67 18.13
C GLY A 242 7.93 -5.65 17.94
N GLY A 243 7.43 -6.15 16.79
CA GLY A 243 6.01 -6.18 16.44
C GLY A 243 5.45 -4.87 15.88
N SER A 244 6.28 -3.81 15.80
CA SER A 244 5.87 -2.49 15.32
C SER A 244 6.47 -2.17 13.96
N LEU A 245 5.71 -1.46 13.11
CA LEU A 245 6.26 -0.85 11.90
C LEU A 245 7.20 0.29 12.32
N VAL A 246 8.45 0.23 11.88
CA VAL A 246 9.48 1.24 12.24
C VAL A 246 9.94 2.09 11.06
N HIS A 247 9.72 1.63 9.83
CA HIS A 247 10.08 2.39 8.62
C HIS A 247 9.30 1.90 7.41
N VAL A 248 9.03 2.81 6.47
CA VAL A 248 8.63 2.48 5.09
C VAL A 248 9.53 3.22 4.12
N GLU A 249 9.87 2.56 3.01
CA GLU A 249 10.66 3.11 1.91
C GLU A 249 9.98 2.80 0.58
N THR A 250 10.14 3.68 -0.42
CA THR A 250 9.56 3.46 -1.75
C THR A 250 10.50 3.96 -2.85
N LEU A 251 10.72 3.10 -3.84
CA LEU A 251 11.40 3.42 -5.09
C LEU A 251 10.37 3.48 -6.22
N PRO A 252 10.41 4.49 -7.10
CA PRO A 252 9.55 4.56 -8.28
C PRO A 252 10.09 3.66 -9.43
N VAL A 253 10.56 2.47 -9.10
CA VAL A 253 11.07 1.45 -10.03
C VAL A 253 10.40 0.13 -9.72
N GLY A 254 9.89 -0.56 -10.74
CA GLY A 254 9.20 -1.84 -10.59
C GLY A 254 9.17 -2.64 -11.89
N GLY A 255 8.34 -3.66 -11.96
CA GLY A 255 8.26 -4.62 -13.06
C GLY A 255 8.04 -4.02 -14.45
N SER A 256 7.38 -2.86 -14.54
CA SER A 256 7.20 -2.15 -15.83
C SER A 256 8.49 -1.59 -16.40
N HIS A 257 9.49 -1.30 -15.55
CA HIS A 257 10.81 -0.88 -16.00
C HIS A 257 11.55 -2.05 -16.65
N VAL A 258 11.45 -3.26 -16.08
CA VAL A 258 11.96 -4.49 -16.72
C VAL A 258 11.29 -4.68 -18.08
N THR A 259 9.97 -4.51 -18.18
CA THR A 259 9.23 -4.61 -19.45
C THR A 259 9.73 -3.59 -20.48
N ALA A 260 9.96 -2.34 -20.03
CA ALA A 260 10.47 -1.29 -20.92
C ALA A 260 11.92 -1.58 -21.40
N ASP A 261 12.77 -2.16 -20.55
CA ASP A 261 14.13 -2.54 -20.92
C ASP A 261 14.11 -3.70 -21.94
N ILE A 262 13.22 -4.70 -21.74
CA ILE A 262 13.01 -5.77 -22.74
C ILE A 262 12.51 -5.20 -24.07
N ALA A 263 11.53 -4.28 -24.02
CA ALA A 263 10.98 -3.66 -25.24
C ALA A 263 12.04 -2.91 -26.04
N ARG A 264 12.97 -2.25 -25.36
CA ARG A 264 14.12 -1.58 -26.00
C ARG A 264 15.14 -2.59 -26.51
N GLY A 265 15.55 -3.55 -25.69
CA GLY A 265 16.60 -4.52 -26.01
C GLY A 265 16.23 -5.48 -27.13
N LEU A 266 14.95 -5.85 -27.25
CA LEU A 266 14.44 -6.73 -28.30
C LEU A 266 13.69 -5.96 -29.41
N SER A 267 13.67 -4.63 -29.40
CA SER A 267 12.95 -3.78 -30.38
C SER A 267 11.48 -4.22 -30.58
N THR A 268 10.81 -4.63 -29.50
CA THR A 268 9.42 -5.12 -29.51
C THR A 268 8.46 -4.10 -28.87
N SER A 269 7.15 -4.35 -29.01
CA SER A 269 6.13 -3.55 -28.34
C SER A 269 6.14 -3.78 -26.83
N ILE A 270 5.60 -2.83 -26.03
CA ILE A 270 5.45 -3.01 -24.57
C ILE A 270 4.60 -4.24 -24.24
N ALA A 271 3.53 -4.49 -25.00
CA ALA A 271 2.69 -5.67 -24.81
C ALA A 271 3.44 -6.98 -25.13
N GLY A 272 4.23 -6.97 -26.23
CA GLY A 272 5.10 -8.08 -26.59
C GLY A 272 6.17 -8.35 -25.51
N ALA A 273 6.83 -7.29 -25.03
CA ALA A 273 7.82 -7.40 -23.95
C ALA A 273 7.22 -7.93 -22.65
N GLU A 274 6.01 -7.49 -22.27
CA GLU A 274 5.33 -7.99 -21.07
C GLU A 274 4.99 -9.48 -21.19
N ARG A 275 4.51 -9.90 -22.38
CA ARG A 275 4.25 -11.31 -22.67
C ARG A 275 5.53 -12.14 -22.58
N ILE A 276 6.63 -11.68 -23.20
CA ILE A 276 7.94 -12.38 -23.17
C ILE A 276 8.45 -12.46 -21.74
N LYS A 277 8.42 -11.36 -20.99
CA LYS A 277 8.79 -11.33 -19.56
C LYS A 277 8.04 -12.38 -18.76
N THR A 278 6.72 -12.46 -18.96
CA THR A 278 5.86 -13.37 -18.20
C THR A 278 6.10 -14.85 -18.55
N LEU A 279 6.32 -15.16 -19.83
CA LEU A 279 6.45 -16.54 -20.29
C LEU A 279 7.87 -17.08 -20.19
N HIS A 280 8.88 -16.24 -20.44
CA HIS A 280 10.28 -16.67 -20.63
C HIS A 280 11.25 -15.96 -19.71
N GLY A 281 10.81 -14.91 -18.98
CA GLY A 281 11.68 -14.06 -18.17
C GLY A 281 12.27 -14.79 -16.97
N SER A 282 13.58 -14.58 -16.75
CA SER A 282 14.30 -15.01 -15.57
C SER A 282 15.40 -14.04 -15.21
N ALA A 283 15.61 -13.80 -13.90
CA ALA A 283 16.72 -12.99 -13.38
C ALA A 283 17.98 -13.84 -13.08
N ILE A 284 17.91 -15.17 -13.25
CA ILE A 284 19.05 -16.09 -13.05
C ILE A 284 19.25 -16.95 -14.30
N ALA A 285 20.47 -17.48 -14.43
CA ALA A 285 20.84 -18.37 -15.53
C ALA A 285 20.14 -19.73 -15.41
N SER A 286 19.80 -20.31 -16.55
CA SER A 286 19.40 -21.72 -16.67
C SER A 286 20.38 -22.49 -17.57
N ALA A 287 20.44 -23.81 -17.41
CA ALA A 287 21.45 -24.64 -18.07
C ALA A 287 21.42 -24.63 -19.62
N ASN A 288 20.28 -24.28 -20.23
CA ASN A 288 20.08 -24.33 -21.68
C ASN A 288 19.66 -23.00 -22.29
N GLU A 289 19.81 -21.88 -21.59
CA GLU A 289 19.26 -20.57 -22.00
C GLU A 289 19.85 -20.05 -23.34
N ASP A 290 21.08 -20.44 -23.70
CA ASP A 290 21.69 -20.07 -24.97
C ASP A 290 21.13 -20.81 -26.18
N ARG A 291 20.52 -21.96 -25.96
CA ARG A 291 19.91 -22.80 -27.00
C ARG A 291 18.42 -22.58 -27.15
N GLU A 292 17.79 -22.03 -26.12
CA GLU A 292 16.36 -21.68 -26.13
C GLU A 292 16.15 -20.36 -26.85
N MET A 293 15.53 -20.40 -28.03
CA MET A 293 15.20 -19.19 -28.78
C MET A 293 13.81 -18.70 -28.40
N ILE A 294 13.69 -17.38 -28.21
CA ILE A 294 12.43 -16.67 -27.98
C ILE A 294 12.09 -15.83 -29.19
N GLU A 295 10.81 -15.72 -29.44
CA GLU A 295 10.26 -14.93 -30.55
C GLU A 295 9.60 -13.66 -29.99
N ALA A 296 10.10 -12.52 -30.38
CA ALA A 296 9.56 -11.21 -30.01
C ALA A 296 8.79 -10.62 -31.20
N PRO A 297 7.48 -10.25 -31.03
CA PRO A 297 6.74 -9.62 -32.09
C PRO A 297 7.38 -8.29 -32.46
N PRO A 298 7.35 -7.88 -33.74
CA PRO A 298 7.97 -6.64 -34.19
C PRO A 298 7.29 -5.43 -33.53
N ARG A 299 7.98 -4.30 -33.52
CA ARG A 299 7.46 -3.03 -33.02
C ARG A 299 6.72 -2.32 -34.15
N GLY A 300 5.42 -2.10 -33.96
CA GLY A 300 4.55 -1.44 -34.96
C GLY A 300 3.92 -2.41 -35.95
N ASP A 301 3.11 -1.84 -36.86
CA ASP A 301 2.31 -2.59 -37.83
C ASP A 301 3.01 -2.70 -39.21
N ASP A 302 4.34 -2.79 -39.25
CA ASP A 302 5.06 -3.00 -40.50
C ASP A 302 4.85 -4.46 -40.98
N PRO A 303 4.08 -4.68 -42.08
CA PRO A 303 3.82 -6.03 -42.58
C PRO A 303 5.07 -6.78 -43.06
N GLY A 304 6.19 -6.04 -43.30
CA GLY A 304 7.47 -6.59 -43.73
C GLY A 304 8.42 -6.93 -42.58
N ALA A 305 8.13 -6.47 -41.37
CA ALA A 305 8.98 -6.74 -40.23
C ALA A 305 8.63 -8.11 -39.63
N GLY A 306 9.50 -9.11 -39.85
CA GLY A 306 9.41 -10.40 -39.19
C GLY A 306 9.68 -10.30 -37.68
N PRO A 307 9.29 -11.33 -36.89
CA PRO A 307 9.61 -11.36 -35.47
C PRO A 307 11.11 -11.38 -35.22
N VAL A 308 11.53 -10.72 -34.14
CA VAL A 308 12.92 -10.79 -33.67
C VAL A 308 13.12 -12.12 -32.94
N ILE A 309 14.03 -12.94 -33.42
CA ILE A 309 14.42 -14.20 -32.78
C ILE A 309 15.70 -13.94 -31.97
N ALA A 310 15.66 -14.22 -30.68
CA ALA A 310 16.79 -13.99 -29.79
C ALA A 310 16.97 -15.18 -28.81
N PRO A 311 18.19 -15.47 -28.36
CA PRO A 311 18.40 -16.47 -27.33
C PRO A 311 17.85 -15.97 -25.98
N ARG A 312 17.36 -16.90 -25.18
CA ARG A 312 16.83 -16.61 -23.84
C ARG A 312 17.86 -16.00 -22.90
N SER A 313 19.15 -16.31 -23.12
CA SER A 313 20.26 -15.69 -22.39
C SER A 313 20.33 -14.17 -22.59
N LEU A 314 19.98 -13.64 -23.78
CA LEU A 314 19.88 -12.21 -24.02
C LEU A 314 18.76 -11.57 -23.16
N LEU A 315 17.60 -12.23 -23.08
CA LEU A 315 16.48 -11.78 -22.24
C LEU A 315 16.89 -11.71 -20.76
N LYS A 316 17.57 -12.75 -20.25
CA LYS A 316 18.12 -12.75 -18.89
C LYS A 316 19.16 -11.64 -18.72
N GLY A 317 20.03 -11.41 -19.73
CA GLY A 317 21.01 -10.32 -19.71
C GLY A 317 20.40 -8.92 -19.61
N ILE A 318 19.14 -8.75 -20.03
CA ILE A 318 18.38 -7.50 -19.87
C ILE A 318 17.69 -7.45 -18.49
N ILE A 319 17.09 -8.56 -18.05
CA ILE A 319 16.29 -8.63 -16.83
C ILE A 319 17.14 -8.56 -15.56
N ALA A 320 18.19 -9.38 -15.49
CA ALA A 320 18.96 -9.58 -14.26
C ALA A 320 19.59 -8.28 -13.73
N PRO A 321 20.25 -7.44 -14.54
CA PRO A 321 20.81 -6.18 -14.06
C PRO A 321 19.75 -5.21 -13.50
N ARG A 322 18.58 -5.14 -14.13
CA ARG A 322 17.48 -4.27 -13.66
C ARG A 322 16.92 -4.73 -12.32
N VAL A 323 16.74 -6.03 -12.13
CA VAL A 323 16.28 -6.59 -10.86
C VAL A 323 17.30 -6.35 -9.76
N GLU A 324 18.58 -6.61 -10.04
CA GLU A 324 19.68 -6.43 -9.11
C GLU A 324 19.79 -4.95 -8.69
N GLU A 325 19.88 -4.03 -9.64
CA GLU A 325 19.92 -2.58 -9.40
C GLU A 325 18.74 -2.12 -8.53
N THR A 326 17.52 -2.58 -8.83
CA THR A 326 16.34 -2.20 -8.06
C THR A 326 16.44 -2.62 -6.60
N LEU A 327 16.89 -3.85 -6.34
CA LEU A 327 17.05 -4.38 -4.99
C LEU A 327 18.24 -3.74 -4.25
N GLU A 328 19.33 -3.46 -4.93
CA GLU A 328 20.49 -2.73 -4.38
C GLU A 328 20.13 -1.30 -3.97
N LEU A 329 19.45 -0.55 -4.86
CA LEU A 329 18.98 0.80 -4.55
C LEU A 329 18.05 0.80 -3.33
N LEU A 330 17.14 -0.18 -3.22
CA LEU A 330 16.26 -0.29 -2.06
C LEU A 330 17.05 -0.60 -0.78
N ARG A 331 17.96 -1.57 -0.83
CA ARG A 331 18.85 -1.92 0.28
C ARG A 331 19.63 -0.68 0.77
N ASP A 332 20.22 0.06 -0.16
CA ASP A 332 21.08 1.20 0.18
C ASP A 332 20.25 2.36 0.78
N ARG A 333 19.03 2.60 0.29
CA ARG A 333 18.11 3.55 0.93
C ARG A 333 17.67 3.12 2.32
N LEU A 334 17.36 1.84 2.52
CA LEU A 334 17.03 1.31 3.85
C LEU A 334 18.21 1.46 4.82
N LYS A 335 19.45 1.21 4.37
CA LYS A 335 20.65 1.46 5.19
C LYS A 335 20.83 2.94 5.49
N ALA A 336 20.67 3.80 4.51
CA ALA A 336 20.82 5.25 4.66
C ALA A 336 19.76 5.87 5.60
N SER A 337 18.56 5.28 5.66
CA SER A 337 17.48 5.74 6.55
C SER A 337 17.73 5.44 8.03
N GLY A 338 18.74 4.61 8.36
CA GLY A 338 18.97 4.12 9.72
C GLY A 338 17.88 3.15 10.21
N ALA A 339 17.07 2.58 9.28
CA ALA A 339 16.11 1.55 9.65
C ALA A 339 16.83 0.35 10.29
N PRO A 340 16.31 -0.24 11.37
CA PRO A 340 16.95 -1.36 12.04
C PRO A 340 16.85 -2.61 11.14
N LEU A 341 17.91 -2.81 10.35
CA LEU A 341 18.09 -4.03 9.56
C LEU A 341 18.92 -5.01 10.40
N GLU A 342 18.36 -5.49 11.49
CA GLU A 342 19.07 -6.34 12.44
C GLU A 342 19.53 -7.66 11.80
N ALA A 343 20.66 -8.18 12.28
CA ALA A 343 21.10 -9.51 11.91
C ALA A 343 20.05 -10.53 12.36
N GLY A 344 19.46 -11.25 11.40
CA GLY A 344 18.41 -12.23 11.67
C GLY A 344 16.99 -11.80 11.23
N ALA A 345 16.75 -10.52 10.91
CA ALA A 345 15.47 -10.12 10.35
C ALA A 345 15.19 -10.88 9.05
N GLY A 346 14.04 -11.58 9.00
CA GLY A 346 13.58 -12.29 7.80
C GLY A 346 13.29 -11.31 6.67
N LEU A 347 13.52 -11.74 5.42
CA LEU A 347 13.15 -10.99 4.23
C LEU A 347 11.98 -11.67 3.51
N VAL A 348 10.92 -10.92 3.27
CA VAL A 348 9.73 -11.41 2.56
C VAL A 348 9.51 -10.59 1.32
N LEU A 349 9.46 -11.24 0.15
CA LEU A 349 9.12 -10.61 -1.12
C LEU A 349 7.64 -10.82 -1.43
N THR A 350 6.97 -9.77 -1.84
CA THR A 350 5.59 -9.81 -2.33
C THR A 350 5.40 -8.86 -3.50
N GLY A 351 4.15 -8.68 -3.97
CA GLY A 351 3.87 -7.90 -5.16
C GLY A 351 4.00 -8.71 -6.46
N GLY A 352 3.41 -8.19 -7.54
CA GLY A 352 3.34 -8.92 -8.82
C GLY A 352 4.69 -9.22 -9.44
N ALA A 353 5.66 -8.29 -9.35
CA ALA A 353 6.98 -8.47 -9.93
C ALA A 353 7.88 -9.44 -9.14
N SER A 354 7.57 -9.73 -7.87
CA SER A 354 8.29 -10.74 -7.09
C SER A 354 8.15 -12.17 -7.64
N GLN A 355 7.15 -12.39 -8.51
CA GLN A 355 6.87 -13.68 -9.12
C GLN A 355 7.75 -13.99 -10.34
N LEU A 356 8.53 -13.01 -10.81
CA LEU A 356 9.48 -13.22 -11.90
C LEU A 356 10.56 -14.21 -11.44
N ALA A 357 10.82 -15.23 -12.27
CA ALA A 357 11.77 -16.30 -11.93
C ALA A 357 13.15 -15.73 -11.58
N GLY A 358 13.75 -16.24 -10.51
CA GLY A 358 15.09 -15.83 -10.06
C GLY A 358 15.14 -14.56 -9.22
N VAL A 359 14.05 -13.81 -9.07
CA VAL A 359 14.04 -12.58 -8.23
C VAL A 359 14.36 -12.90 -6.78
N ARG A 360 13.84 -14.00 -6.25
CA ARG A 360 14.13 -14.44 -4.88
C ARG A 360 15.64 -14.71 -4.67
N GLU A 361 16.25 -15.39 -5.61
CA GLU A 361 17.68 -15.72 -5.56
C GLU A 361 18.56 -14.46 -5.65
N VAL A 362 18.18 -13.51 -6.50
CA VAL A 362 18.84 -12.19 -6.56
C VAL A 362 18.68 -11.46 -5.23
N ALA A 363 17.50 -11.47 -4.64
CA ALA A 363 17.26 -10.83 -3.33
C ALA A 363 18.09 -11.48 -2.21
N VAL A 364 18.22 -12.81 -2.19
CA VAL A 364 19.12 -13.52 -1.25
C VAL A 364 20.54 -13.00 -1.37
N ARG A 365 21.05 -12.87 -2.61
CA ARG A 365 22.42 -12.38 -2.86
C ARG A 365 22.59 -10.90 -2.47
N VAL A 366 21.64 -10.03 -2.82
CA VAL A 366 21.73 -8.59 -2.57
C VAL A 366 21.63 -8.26 -1.09
N PHE A 367 20.74 -8.93 -0.36
CA PHE A 367 20.52 -8.65 1.07
C PHE A 367 21.35 -9.54 2.00
N ASP A 368 22.01 -10.58 1.48
CA ASP A 368 22.75 -11.59 2.22
C ASP A 368 21.89 -12.24 3.34
N ARG A 369 20.68 -12.67 3.00
CA ARG A 369 19.68 -13.20 3.94
C ARG A 369 18.76 -14.21 3.28
N PRO A 370 18.19 -15.14 4.07
CA PRO A 370 17.09 -15.99 3.59
C PRO A 370 15.90 -15.15 3.17
N VAL A 371 15.32 -15.50 2.02
CA VAL A 371 14.17 -14.81 1.42
C VAL A 371 13.05 -15.80 1.15
N ARG A 372 11.82 -15.47 1.57
CA ARG A 372 10.62 -16.20 1.17
C ARG A 372 9.68 -15.33 0.35
N LEU A 373 8.83 -15.96 -0.44
CA LEU A 373 7.72 -15.28 -1.10
C LEU A 373 6.54 -15.16 -0.12
N GLY A 374 5.98 -13.94 -0.04
CA GLY A 374 4.79 -13.61 0.73
C GLY A 374 3.56 -13.59 -0.16
N ARG A 375 2.44 -14.05 0.39
CA ARG A 375 1.11 -13.98 -0.23
C ARG A 375 0.09 -13.61 0.84
N PRO A 376 -1.13 -13.15 0.45
CA PRO A 376 -2.18 -12.84 1.42
C PRO A 376 -2.47 -14.03 2.32
N ARG A 377 -2.36 -13.81 3.62
CA ARG A 377 -2.69 -14.78 4.65
C ARG A 377 -3.81 -14.19 5.52
N ARG A 378 -4.53 -15.01 6.26
CA ARG A 378 -5.52 -14.55 7.25
C ARG A 378 -6.67 -13.70 6.68
N VAL A 379 -6.97 -13.82 5.39
CA VAL A 379 -8.20 -13.27 4.81
C VAL A 379 -9.16 -14.45 4.58
N PRO A 380 -10.12 -14.68 5.49
CA PRO A 380 -11.06 -15.79 5.36
C PRO A 380 -11.82 -15.68 4.04
N HIS A 381 -12.01 -16.82 3.37
CA HIS A 381 -12.77 -16.95 2.11
C HIS A 381 -12.20 -16.14 0.93
N LEU A 382 -10.91 -15.80 0.95
CA LEU A 382 -10.26 -15.20 -0.21
C LEU A 382 -10.20 -16.22 -1.35
N ALA A 383 -10.70 -15.85 -2.53
CA ALA A 383 -10.65 -16.70 -3.70
C ALA A 383 -9.20 -17.00 -4.13
N ASP A 384 -8.92 -18.23 -4.58
CA ASP A 384 -7.57 -18.65 -5.01
C ASP A 384 -6.95 -17.71 -6.05
N ALA A 385 -7.76 -17.21 -6.99
CA ALA A 385 -7.33 -16.25 -8.01
C ALA A 385 -6.81 -14.92 -7.43
N ALA A 386 -7.17 -14.57 -6.19
CA ALA A 386 -6.75 -13.37 -5.49
C ALA A 386 -5.79 -13.65 -4.32
N SER A 387 -5.30 -14.89 -4.18
CA SER A 387 -4.40 -15.31 -3.09
C SER A 387 -2.91 -15.14 -3.41
N GLY A 388 -2.56 -14.67 -4.62
CA GLY A 388 -1.18 -14.47 -5.05
C GLY A 388 -0.51 -13.23 -4.43
N PRO A 389 0.84 -13.15 -4.50
CA PRO A 389 1.62 -12.01 -3.97
C PRO A 389 1.13 -10.64 -4.45
N ALA A 390 0.65 -10.58 -5.68
CA ALA A 390 0.17 -9.35 -6.33
C ALA A 390 -1.10 -8.74 -5.68
N PHE A 391 -1.67 -9.35 -4.66
CA PHE A 391 -2.89 -8.89 -3.98
C PHE A 391 -2.66 -8.52 -2.51
N CYS A 392 -1.41 -8.57 -2.01
CA CYS A 392 -1.10 -8.31 -0.61
C CYS A 392 -1.49 -6.90 -0.17
N ALA A 393 -1.29 -5.87 -1.00
CA ALA A 393 -1.62 -4.50 -0.64
C ALA A 393 -3.11 -4.34 -0.31
N ALA A 394 -4.00 -4.76 -1.21
CA ALA A 394 -5.45 -4.70 -1.00
C ALA A 394 -5.90 -5.58 0.18
N ALA A 395 -5.38 -6.81 0.27
CA ALA A 395 -5.69 -7.73 1.36
C ALA A 395 -5.31 -7.18 2.74
N GLY A 396 -4.17 -6.52 2.84
CA GLY A 396 -3.70 -5.93 4.09
C GLY A 396 -4.51 -4.71 4.55
N VAL A 397 -5.12 -3.95 3.63
CA VAL A 397 -6.07 -2.89 4.02
C VAL A 397 -7.24 -3.49 4.79
N LEU A 398 -7.75 -4.61 4.30
CA LEU A 398 -8.86 -5.31 4.95
C LEU A 398 -8.47 -5.88 6.31
N GLN A 399 -7.27 -6.46 6.41
CA GLN A 399 -6.75 -6.95 7.70
C GLN A 399 -6.63 -5.82 8.72
N ARG A 400 -6.11 -4.65 8.30
CA ARG A 400 -6.06 -3.48 9.16
C ARG A 400 -7.45 -3.05 9.63
N ALA A 401 -8.45 -3.09 8.76
CA ALA A 401 -9.83 -2.75 9.10
C ALA A 401 -10.48 -3.78 10.02
N ALA A 402 -10.18 -5.07 9.82
CA ALA A 402 -10.77 -6.17 10.59
C ALA A 402 -10.21 -6.28 12.01
N PHE A 403 -8.89 -6.18 12.14
CA PHE A 403 -8.21 -6.43 13.42
C PHE A 403 -7.85 -5.15 14.17
N GLY A 404 -8.06 -3.99 13.55
CA GLY A 404 -7.63 -2.70 14.06
C GLY A 404 -6.10 -2.57 14.07
N PRO A 405 -5.59 -1.37 14.35
CA PRO A 405 -4.19 -1.23 14.65
C PRO A 405 -3.89 -1.97 15.98
N ARG A 406 -2.83 -2.76 16.05
CA ARG A 406 -2.28 -3.34 17.29
C ARG A 406 -1.63 -2.27 18.17
N GLU A 407 -2.23 -1.10 18.20
CA GLU A 407 -1.70 0.08 18.83
C GLU A 407 -2.25 0.16 20.26
N ALA A 408 -1.40 0.52 21.19
CA ALA A 408 -1.76 0.75 22.60
C ALA A 408 -2.81 1.89 22.77
N VAL A 409 -3.11 2.63 21.70
CA VAL A 409 -4.08 3.73 21.69
C VAL A 409 -5.22 3.37 20.75
N SER A 410 -6.46 3.49 21.22
CA SER A 410 -7.62 3.21 20.40
C SER A 410 -7.67 4.13 19.15
N ALA A 411 -8.15 3.60 18.03
CA ALA A 411 -8.35 4.39 16.81
C ALA A 411 -9.21 5.65 17.06
N LYS A 412 -10.16 5.59 18.01
CA LYS A 412 -10.97 6.72 18.45
C LYS A 412 -10.13 7.80 19.16
N ALA A 413 -9.15 7.39 19.99
CA ALA A 413 -8.25 8.31 20.66
C ALA A 413 -7.27 8.97 19.67
N LEU A 414 -6.73 8.19 18.71
CA LEU A 414 -5.88 8.70 17.64
C LEU A 414 -6.65 9.65 16.70
N ALA A 415 -7.90 9.35 16.38
CA ALA A 415 -8.75 10.23 15.57
C ALA A 415 -9.02 11.59 16.23
N SER A 416 -8.95 11.67 17.57
CA SER A 416 -9.06 12.94 18.30
C SER A 416 -7.80 13.80 18.23
N VAL A 417 -6.67 13.24 17.83
CA VAL A 417 -5.39 13.94 17.69
C VAL A 417 -5.37 14.72 16.38
N LYS A 418 -5.47 16.04 16.47
CA LYS A 418 -5.37 16.92 15.30
C LYS A 418 -3.90 17.30 15.07
N LEU A 419 -3.35 16.93 13.91
CA LEU A 419 -2.12 17.55 13.44
C LEU A 419 -2.35 19.06 13.27
N ARG A 420 -1.45 19.88 13.82
CA ARG A 420 -1.50 21.33 13.62
C ARG A 420 -1.25 21.59 12.13
N ARG A 421 -2.30 21.95 11.40
CA ARG A 421 -2.17 22.41 10.02
C ARG A 421 -1.52 23.79 10.09
N GLU A 422 -0.30 23.92 9.58
CA GLU A 422 0.16 25.26 9.21
C GLU A 422 -0.74 25.73 8.07
N PRO A 423 -1.27 26.97 8.13
CA PRO A 423 -1.93 27.55 6.97
C PRO A 423 -0.93 27.47 5.82
N LEU A 424 -1.34 26.94 4.68
CA LEU A 424 -0.56 27.04 3.45
C LEU A 424 -0.21 28.51 3.29
N ASP A 425 1.10 28.86 3.31
CA ASP A 425 1.53 30.23 3.05
C ASP A 425 0.93 30.63 1.68
N PRO A 426 0.01 31.61 1.63
CA PRO A 426 -0.59 32.02 0.37
C PRO A 426 0.46 32.46 -0.65
N ARG A 427 1.68 32.81 -0.19
CA ARG A 427 2.82 33.19 -1.03
C ARG A 427 3.54 31.99 -1.65
N ALA A 428 3.35 30.77 -1.13
CA ALA A 428 3.92 29.53 -1.68
C ALA A 428 3.05 28.92 -2.79
N ASN A 429 1.81 29.37 -2.98
CA ASN A 429 0.92 28.89 -4.02
C ASN A 429 1.35 29.47 -5.39
N PRO A 430 1.79 28.64 -6.36
CA PRO A 430 2.19 29.12 -7.69
C PRO A 430 1.06 29.86 -8.43
N VAL A 431 -0.21 29.52 -8.15
CA VAL A 431 -1.39 30.21 -8.70
C VAL A 431 -1.55 31.59 -8.05
N ALA A 432 -1.29 31.72 -6.73
CA ALA A 432 -1.31 33.02 -6.04
C ALA A 432 -0.15 33.91 -6.48
N LYS A 433 1.03 33.34 -6.75
CA LYS A 433 2.18 34.07 -7.35
C LYS A 433 1.86 34.54 -8.76
N ALA A 434 1.26 33.70 -9.60
CA ALA A 434 0.83 34.08 -10.95
C ALA A 434 -0.27 35.15 -10.92
N ALA A 435 -1.22 35.06 -10.01
CA ALA A 435 -2.28 36.06 -9.83
C ALA A 435 -1.76 37.39 -9.24
N ALA A 436 -0.75 37.35 -8.37
CA ALA A 436 -0.08 38.56 -7.86
C ALA A 436 0.74 39.23 -8.97
N TRP A 437 1.51 38.42 -9.73
CA TRP A 437 2.29 38.92 -10.86
C TRP A 437 1.40 39.58 -11.95
N LEU A 438 0.24 38.95 -12.27
CA LEU A 438 -0.74 39.52 -13.21
C LEU A 438 -1.34 40.85 -12.69
N ARG A 439 -1.55 41.01 -11.40
CA ARG A 439 -2.06 42.29 -10.81
C ARG A 439 -1.00 43.38 -10.78
N GLU A 440 0.29 43.04 -10.72
CA GLU A 440 1.39 44.01 -10.70
C GLU A 440 1.84 44.44 -12.11
N ASN A 441 1.48 43.66 -13.16
CA ASN A 441 1.94 43.88 -14.53
C ASN A 441 0.79 44.09 -15.56
N LEU A 442 -0.45 44.27 -15.09
CA LEU A 442 -1.62 44.78 -15.82
C LEU A 442 -2.21 46.00 -15.14
#